data_270ae764aa006908a67c29871a35b8f7
#
_entry.id   270ae764aa006908a67c29871a35b8f7
#
_cell.length_a   1.000
_cell.length_b   1.000
_cell.length_c   1.000
_cell.angle_alpha   90.00
_cell.angle_beta   90.00
_cell.angle_gamma   90.00
#
_symmetry.space_group_name_H-M   'P 1'
#
loop_
_entity.id
_entity.type
_entity.pdbx_description
1 polymer ?
#
loop_
_entity_poly.entity_id
_entity_poly.type
_entity_poly.pdbx_seq_one_letter_code
_entity_poly.pdbx_strand_id
1 'polypeptide(L)'
;MHAFMDELEARFDEVRGRELEELIDELTDAERASVTLSARLAGADGLVNLSLRGGSVVVGEVLCSTRSWVLLRGMTGDALIMLSAVVGAWPLGRSVARESSIRGGVGVGHVLRELSARGVDVAIDSDCGDHRGVIDAVYADHVDVALSGVAIGYDGRDDACGQTVSLALAGLR
;
A
#
# COMPACT_ATOMS: atom_id res chain seq x y z
N MET A 1 -63.85 5.04 14.50
CA MET A 1 -63.04 3.79 14.50
C MET A 1 -61.96 3.81 13.38
N HIS A 2 -62.24 4.38 12.17
CA HIS A 2 -61.26 4.51 11.10
C HIS A 2 -60.06 5.42 11.49
N ALA A 3 -60.31 6.64 12.01
CA ALA A 3 -59.24 7.57 12.35
C ALA A 3 -58.21 7.04 13.38
N PHE A 4 -58.60 6.14 14.27
CA PHE A 4 -57.68 5.52 15.23
C PHE A 4 -56.78 4.47 14.57
N MET A 5 -57.33 3.73 13.59
CA MET A 5 -56.55 2.74 12.82
C MET A 5 -55.56 3.44 11.92
N ASP A 6 -55.94 4.53 11.27
CA ASP A 6 -55.09 5.34 10.39
C ASP A 6 -53.92 5.95 11.20
N GLU A 7 -54.19 6.42 12.44
CA GLU A 7 -53.16 6.95 13.32
C GLU A 7 -52.18 5.85 13.82
N LEU A 8 -52.68 4.64 14.06
CA LEU A 8 -51.89 3.50 14.46
C LEU A 8 -50.97 3.03 13.31
N GLU A 9 -51.51 2.95 12.09
CA GLU A 9 -50.75 2.62 10.89
C GLU A 9 -49.63 3.64 10.63
N ALA A 10 -49.94 4.94 10.75
CA ALA A 10 -48.95 6.01 10.56
C ALA A 10 -47.80 5.91 11.59
N ARG A 11 -48.08 5.53 12.84
CA ARG A 11 -47.05 5.31 13.87
C ARG A 11 -46.23 4.06 13.59
N PHE A 12 -46.82 2.99 13.12
CA PHE A 12 -46.07 1.79 12.74
C PHE A 12 -45.16 2.06 11.53
N ASP A 13 -45.62 2.83 10.56
CA ASP A 13 -44.82 3.20 9.40
C ASP A 13 -43.65 4.13 9.77
N GLU A 14 -43.87 5.05 10.73
CA GLU A 14 -42.82 5.91 11.26
C GLU A 14 -41.76 5.13 12.02
N VAL A 15 -42.14 4.16 12.85
CA VAL A 15 -41.20 3.28 13.57
C VAL A 15 -40.42 2.41 12.60
N ARG A 16 -41.08 1.80 11.62
CA ARG A 16 -40.42 1.00 10.57
C ARG A 16 -39.46 1.84 9.74
N GLY A 17 -39.85 3.09 9.42
CA GLY A 17 -38.98 4.01 8.69
C GLY A 17 -37.68 4.28 9.44
N ARG A 18 -37.75 4.56 10.75
CA ARG A 18 -36.57 4.79 11.58
C ARG A 18 -35.69 3.54 11.71
N GLU A 19 -36.29 2.37 11.96
CA GLU A 19 -35.56 1.10 12.04
C GLU A 19 -34.83 0.80 10.72
N LEU A 20 -35.44 1.11 9.58
CA LEU A 20 -34.82 0.92 8.27
C LEU A 20 -33.66 1.90 8.04
N GLU A 21 -33.83 3.18 8.43
CA GLU A 21 -32.79 4.20 8.34
C GLU A 21 -31.58 3.82 9.23
N GLU A 22 -31.84 3.41 10.48
CA GLU A 22 -30.78 2.95 11.39
C GLU A 22 -30.03 1.73 10.81
N LEU A 23 -30.74 0.77 10.24
CA LEU A 23 -30.12 -0.41 9.61
C LEU A 23 -29.29 -0.04 8.38
N ILE A 24 -29.75 0.91 7.56
CA ILE A 24 -29.00 1.40 6.40
C ILE A 24 -27.70 2.11 6.86
N ASP A 25 -27.78 2.91 7.90
CA ASP A 25 -26.62 3.61 8.46
C ASP A 25 -25.61 2.61 9.05
N GLU A 26 -26.06 1.62 9.82
CA GLU A 26 -25.20 0.55 10.33
C GLU A 26 -24.51 -0.26 9.22
N LEU A 27 -25.25 -0.63 8.17
CA LEU A 27 -24.68 -1.34 7.02
C LEU A 27 -23.66 -0.48 6.26
N THR A 28 -23.96 0.81 6.09
CA THR A 28 -23.06 1.76 5.43
C THR A 28 -21.76 1.94 6.21
N ASP A 29 -21.83 2.03 7.53
CA ASP A 29 -20.67 2.16 8.39
C ASP A 29 -19.85 0.86 8.44
N ALA A 30 -20.51 -0.30 8.46
CA ALA A 30 -19.84 -1.58 8.35
C ALA A 30 -19.11 -1.76 7.01
N GLU A 31 -19.74 -1.36 5.90
CA GLU A 31 -19.09 -1.35 4.59
C GLU A 31 -17.87 -0.43 4.57
N ARG A 32 -17.98 0.80 5.10
CA ARG A 32 -16.85 1.74 5.20
C ARG A 32 -15.71 1.19 6.04
N ALA A 33 -16.02 0.56 7.18
CA ALA A 33 -15.04 -0.04 8.07
C ALA A 33 -14.29 -1.23 7.44
N SER A 34 -14.88 -1.89 6.43
CA SER A 34 -14.25 -3.00 5.70
C SER A 34 -13.27 -2.54 4.61
N VAL A 35 -13.33 -1.28 4.19
CA VAL A 35 -12.51 -0.75 3.09
C VAL A 35 -11.06 -0.59 3.53
N THR A 36 -10.15 -1.29 2.85
CA THR A 36 -8.71 -1.20 3.09
C THR A 36 -8.05 -0.11 2.23
N LEU A 37 -6.87 0.38 2.66
CA LEU A 37 -6.06 1.29 1.87
C LEU A 37 -5.69 0.66 0.51
N SER A 38 -5.33 -0.62 0.51
CA SER A 38 -5.00 -1.35 -0.73
C SER A 38 -6.16 -1.38 -1.73
N ALA A 39 -7.40 -1.55 -1.25
CA ALA A 39 -8.58 -1.55 -2.10
C ALA A 39 -8.87 -0.15 -2.69
N ARG A 40 -8.64 0.92 -1.91
CA ARG A 40 -8.75 2.30 -2.40
C ARG A 40 -7.66 2.64 -3.40
N LEU A 41 -6.42 2.21 -3.17
CA LEU A 41 -5.32 2.39 -4.11
C LEU A 41 -5.58 1.64 -5.41
N ALA A 42 -6.06 0.40 -5.35
CA ALA A 42 -6.40 -0.37 -6.54
C ALA A 42 -7.55 0.25 -7.37
N GLY A 43 -8.40 1.07 -6.76
CA GLY A 43 -9.48 1.82 -7.41
C GLY A 43 -9.13 3.28 -7.71
N ALA A 44 -7.87 3.69 -7.51
CA ALA A 44 -7.46 5.06 -7.79
C ALA A 44 -7.28 5.30 -9.29
N ASP A 45 -7.77 6.45 -9.75
CA ASP A 45 -7.59 6.94 -11.11
C ASP A 45 -6.57 8.08 -11.13
N GLY A 46 -5.54 7.94 -11.97
CA GLY A 46 -4.49 8.94 -12.15
C GLY A 46 -3.39 8.90 -11.08
N LEU A 47 -2.72 10.04 -10.89
CA LEU A 47 -1.57 10.15 -9.99
C LEU A 47 -2.00 10.18 -8.54
N VAL A 48 -1.33 9.37 -7.73
CA VAL A 48 -1.43 9.37 -6.26
C VAL A 48 -0.10 9.80 -5.66
N ASN A 49 -0.18 10.43 -4.48
CA ASN A 49 0.97 10.74 -3.66
C ASN A 49 0.91 9.81 -2.43
N LEU A 50 2.00 9.11 -2.16
CA LEU A 50 2.16 8.30 -0.97
C LEU A 50 3.22 8.93 -0.07
N SER A 51 2.82 9.34 1.14
CA SER A 51 3.76 9.74 2.18
C SER A 51 4.22 8.50 2.94
N LEU A 52 5.52 8.34 3.08
CA LEU A 52 6.13 7.17 3.70
C LEU A 52 6.71 7.50 5.08
N ARG A 53 6.94 6.50 5.90
CA ARG A 53 7.75 6.65 7.11
C ARG A 53 9.09 7.28 6.74
N GLY A 54 9.59 8.15 7.60
CA GLY A 54 10.82 8.90 7.32
C GLY A 54 10.60 10.18 6.51
N GLY A 55 9.36 10.45 6.04
CA GLY A 55 8.96 11.72 5.45
C GLY A 55 9.15 11.82 3.94
N SER A 56 9.60 10.78 3.26
CA SER A 56 9.65 10.76 1.79
C SER A 56 8.23 10.70 1.19
N VAL A 57 8.07 11.28 -0.02
CA VAL A 57 6.81 11.24 -0.78
C VAL A 57 7.10 10.65 -2.15
N VAL A 58 6.34 9.62 -2.52
CA VAL A 58 6.40 9.01 -3.84
C VAL A 58 5.14 9.36 -4.61
N VAL A 59 5.31 9.81 -5.86
CA VAL A 59 4.21 10.21 -6.75
C VAL A 59 4.19 9.30 -7.97
N GLY A 60 3.04 8.73 -8.28
CA GLY A 60 2.90 7.87 -9.45
C GLY A 60 1.48 7.38 -9.69
N GLU A 61 1.30 6.69 -10.79
CA GLU A 61 0.06 5.99 -11.14
C GLU A 61 0.09 4.56 -10.59
N VAL A 62 -1.00 4.10 -9.99
CA VAL A 62 -1.07 2.75 -9.42
C VAL A 62 -1.16 1.72 -10.55
N LEU A 63 -0.12 0.89 -10.69
CA LEU A 63 -0.11 -0.22 -11.63
C LEU A 63 -0.71 -1.49 -11.03
N CYS A 64 -0.41 -1.73 -9.77
CA CYS A 64 -0.88 -2.90 -9.03
C CYS A 64 -0.90 -2.58 -7.54
N SER A 65 -1.94 -3.02 -6.85
CA SER A 65 -2.03 -2.98 -5.39
C SER A 65 -2.36 -4.37 -4.86
N THR A 66 -1.68 -4.75 -3.79
CA THR A 66 -1.90 -6.01 -3.06
C THR A 66 -2.22 -5.68 -1.60
N ARG A 67 -2.38 -6.69 -0.75
CA ARG A 67 -2.59 -6.47 0.70
C ARG A 67 -1.36 -5.95 1.43
N SER A 68 -0.15 -6.13 0.87
CA SER A 68 1.11 -5.81 1.54
C SER A 68 1.99 -4.80 0.82
N TRP A 69 1.80 -4.60 -0.47
CA TRP A 69 2.61 -3.69 -1.28
C TRP A 69 1.80 -3.09 -2.44
N VAL A 70 2.27 -1.98 -2.94
CA VAL A 70 1.74 -1.31 -4.14
C VAL A 70 2.89 -1.01 -5.11
N LEU A 71 2.62 -1.13 -6.40
CA LEU A 71 3.52 -0.75 -7.47
C LEU A 71 2.99 0.54 -8.11
N LEU A 72 3.81 1.57 -8.11
CA LEU A 72 3.53 2.84 -8.78
C LEU A 72 4.43 3.02 -9.99
N ARG A 73 3.87 3.59 -11.05
CA ARG A 73 4.63 4.15 -12.17
C ARG A 73 4.91 5.62 -11.91
N GLY A 74 6.15 5.94 -11.58
CA GLY A 74 6.62 7.30 -11.40
C GLY A 74 7.25 7.87 -12.67
N MET A 75 7.65 9.15 -12.62
CA MET A 75 8.31 9.83 -13.75
C MET A 75 9.74 9.30 -14.01
N THR A 76 10.42 8.83 -12.98
CA THR A 76 11.82 8.36 -13.04
C THR A 76 11.94 6.84 -13.06
N GLY A 77 10.84 6.14 -12.97
CA GLY A 77 10.79 4.67 -12.94
C GLY A 77 9.65 4.15 -12.07
N ASP A 78 9.50 2.83 -12.06
CA ASP A 78 8.48 2.18 -11.25
C ASP A 78 8.99 2.03 -9.79
N ALA A 79 8.09 2.24 -8.82
CA ALA A 79 8.38 2.15 -7.39
C ALA A 79 7.51 1.07 -6.74
N LEU A 80 8.17 0.09 -6.10
CA LEU A 80 7.52 -0.91 -5.27
C LEU A 80 7.54 -0.44 -3.81
N ILE A 81 6.37 -0.22 -3.23
CA ILE A 81 6.22 0.37 -1.90
C ILE A 81 5.51 -0.60 -0.97
N MET A 82 6.08 -0.81 0.21
CA MET A 82 5.43 -1.59 1.26
C MET A 82 4.27 -0.80 1.87
N LEU A 83 3.07 -1.36 1.91
CA LEU A 83 1.91 -0.66 2.50
C LEU A 83 2.08 -0.38 3.99
N SER A 84 2.88 -1.17 4.69
CA SER A 84 3.26 -0.90 6.09
C SER A 84 4.11 0.37 6.27
N ALA A 85 4.75 0.85 5.21
CA ALA A 85 5.51 2.09 5.21
C ALA A 85 4.66 3.33 4.89
N VAL A 86 3.47 3.15 4.32
CA VAL A 86 2.60 4.26 3.92
C VAL A 86 1.92 4.84 5.15
N VAL A 87 2.12 6.13 5.40
CA VAL A 87 1.49 6.89 6.48
C VAL A 87 0.41 7.86 5.97
N GLY A 88 0.38 8.15 4.67
CA GLY A 88 -0.64 8.97 4.04
C GLY A 88 -0.72 8.72 2.55
N ALA A 89 -1.91 8.92 1.97
CA ALA A 89 -2.15 8.75 0.53
C ALA A 89 -3.18 9.78 0.05
N TRP A 90 -2.89 10.50 -1.06
CA TRP A 90 -3.78 11.49 -1.67
C TRP A 90 -3.43 11.78 -3.14
N PRO A 91 -4.40 12.22 -3.95
CA PRO A 91 -5.83 12.14 -3.70
C PRO A 91 -6.30 10.68 -3.81
N LEU A 92 -7.19 10.26 -2.91
CA LEU A 92 -7.88 8.99 -3.05
C LEU A 92 -9.37 9.26 -3.23
N GLY A 93 -9.92 8.85 -4.36
CA GLY A 93 -11.34 8.87 -4.64
C GLY A 93 -12.14 7.96 -3.69
N ARG A 94 -13.47 8.01 -3.81
CA ARG A 94 -14.36 7.07 -3.11
C ARG A 94 -14.44 5.70 -3.81
N SER A 95 -13.86 5.60 -5.01
CA SER A 95 -13.82 4.35 -5.76
C SER A 95 -13.01 3.31 -5.00
N VAL A 96 -13.57 2.13 -4.88
CA VAL A 96 -12.93 0.97 -4.24
C VAL A 96 -12.92 -0.15 -5.27
N ALA A 97 -11.75 -0.68 -5.57
CA ALA A 97 -11.65 -1.85 -6.43
C ALA A 97 -12.34 -3.05 -5.76
N ARG A 98 -13.04 -3.86 -6.57
CA ARG A 98 -13.54 -5.15 -6.10
C ARG A 98 -12.36 -6.02 -5.66
N GLU A 99 -12.54 -6.87 -4.65
CA GLU A 99 -11.49 -7.76 -4.13
C GLU A 99 -10.79 -8.58 -5.23
N SER A 100 -11.51 -8.93 -6.31
CA SER A 100 -10.96 -9.61 -7.49
C SER A 100 -9.93 -8.79 -8.27
N SER A 101 -9.91 -7.46 -8.12
CA SER A 101 -8.95 -6.56 -8.78
C SER A 101 -7.67 -6.39 -7.94
N ILE A 102 -7.71 -6.72 -6.67
CA ILE A 102 -6.53 -6.80 -5.82
C ILE A 102 -5.84 -8.11 -6.20
N ARG A 103 -4.67 -8.05 -6.81
CA ARG A 103 -3.88 -9.26 -7.12
C ARG A 103 -3.50 -9.96 -5.82
N GLY A 104 -4.43 -10.79 -5.33
CA GLY A 104 -4.23 -11.62 -4.16
C GLY A 104 -3.19 -12.70 -4.47
N GLY A 105 -2.18 -12.83 -3.62
CA GLY A 105 -1.30 -13.99 -3.64
C GLY A 105 0.14 -13.77 -4.10
N VAL A 106 0.48 -12.66 -4.76
CA VAL A 106 1.89 -12.38 -5.08
C VAL A 106 2.54 -11.64 -3.92
N GLY A 107 3.29 -12.37 -3.09
CA GLY A 107 4.08 -11.78 -2.01
C GLY A 107 5.23 -10.93 -2.55
N VAL A 108 5.66 -9.91 -1.81
CA VAL A 108 6.78 -9.03 -2.17
C VAL A 108 8.05 -9.84 -2.49
N GLY A 109 8.33 -10.91 -1.75
CA GLY A 109 9.48 -11.77 -1.98
C GLY A 109 9.50 -12.42 -3.38
N HIS A 110 8.34 -12.63 -4.01
CA HIS A 110 8.31 -13.11 -5.40
C HIS A 110 8.79 -12.03 -6.36
N VAL A 111 8.31 -10.79 -6.19
CA VAL A 111 8.73 -9.65 -7.02
C VAL A 111 10.23 -9.38 -6.87
N LEU A 112 10.73 -9.41 -5.64
CA LEU A 112 12.16 -9.19 -5.36
C LEU A 112 13.04 -10.29 -5.98
N ARG A 113 12.59 -11.57 -5.97
CA ARG A 113 13.32 -12.66 -6.65
C ARG A 113 13.34 -12.47 -8.17
N GLU A 114 12.26 -11.96 -8.76
CA GLU A 114 12.26 -11.65 -10.19
C GLU A 114 13.24 -10.52 -10.53
N LEU A 115 13.35 -9.48 -9.68
CA LEU A 115 14.35 -8.40 -9.83
C LEU A 115 15.77 -8.94 -9.69
N SER A 116 16.01 -9.77 -8.67
CA SER A 116 17.29 -10.45 -8.45
C SER A 116 17.70 -11.31 -9.65
N ALA A 117 16.79 -12.17 -10.14
CA ALA A 117 17.05 -13.03 -11.29
C ALA A 117 17.40 -12.26 -12.59
N ARG A 118 16.92 -11.02 -12.69
CA ARG A 118 17.22 -10.13 -13.84
C ARG A 118 18.48 -9.29 -13.64
N GLY A 119 19.06 -9.30 -12.45
CA GLY A 119 20.24 -8.47 -12.11
C GLY A 119 19.97 -6.97 -12.23
N VAL A 120 18.75 -6.53 -11.92
CA VAL A 120 18.38 -5.12 -12.03
C VAL A 120 19.02 -4.30 -10.92
N ASP A 121 19.69 -3.20 -11.27
CA ASP A 121 20.18 -2.21 -10.30
C ASP A 121 18.98 -1.44 -9.72
N VAL A 122 18.79 -1.51 -8.42
CA VAL A 122 17.65 -0.91 -7.72
C VAL A 122 18.12 0.13 -6.70
N ALA A 123 17.33 1.20 -6.55
CA ALA A 123 17.43 2.10 -5.42
C ALA A 123 16.45 1.63 -4.34
N ILE A 124 16.93 1.46 -3.13
CA ILE A 124 16.16 0.96 -2.00
C ILE A 124 16.16 2.02 -0.91
N ASP A 125 14.97 2.53 -0.58
CA ASP A 125 14.75 3.39 0.57
C ASP A 125 14.35 2.52 1.77
N SER A 126 15.04 2.68 2.89
CA SER A 126 14.82 1.91 4.11
C SER A 126 14.93 2.76 5.37
N ASP A 127 14.50 2.20 6.50
CA ASP A 127 14.61 2.87 7.81
C ASP A 127 16.07 3.11 8.25
N CYS A 128 17.03 2.40 7.66
CA CYS A 128 18.46 2.59 7.92
C CYS A 128 19.19 3.47 6.88
N GLY A 129 18.45 4.01 5.91
CA GLY A 129 18.97 4.90 4.86
C GLY A 129 18.74 4.37 3.46
N ASP A 130 19.28 5.11 2.50
CA ASP A 130 19.16 4.82 1.07
C ASP A 130 20.31 3.93 0.63
N HIS A 131 19.97 2.91 -0.14
CA HIS A 131 20.92 1.96 -0.69
C HIS A 131 20.71 1.86 -2.21
N ARG A 132 21.78 1.54 -2.93
CA ARG A 132 21.69 1.25 -4.35
C ARG A 132 22.53 0.04 -4.70
N GLY A 133 21.98 -0.88 -5.48
CA GLY A 133 22.70 -2.08 -5.85
C GLY A 133 21.80 -3.11 -6.52
N VAL A 134 22.33 -4.32 -6.65
CA VAL A 134 21.62 -5.47 -7.19
C VAL A 134 21.21 -6.39 -6.04
N ILE A 135 19.98 -6.86 -6.07
CA ILE A 135 19.49 -7.85 -5.10
C ILE A 135 20.21 -9.17 -5.39
N ASP A 136 21.05 -9.61 -4.45
CA ASP A 136 21.81 -10.86 -4.55
C ASP A 136 20.98 -12.06 -4.11
N ALA A 137 20.32 -11.94 -2.94
CA ALA A 137 19.48 -13.01 -2.39
C ALA A 137 18.22 -12.48 -1.71
N VAL A 138 17.13 -13.26 -1.73
CA VAL A 138 15.86 -12.93 -1.09
C VAL A 138 15.45 -14.03 -0.14
N TYR A 139 15.39 -13.69 1.13
CA TYR A 139 15.03 -14.58 2.25
C TYR A 139 13.59 -14.39 2.68
N ALA A 140 13.22 -14.98 3.80
CA ALA A 140 11.84 -14.93 4.30
C ALA A 140 11.44 -13.54 4.82
N ASP A 141 12.38 -12.83 5.44
CA ASP A 141 12.17 -11.57 6.18
C ASP A 141 13.18 -10.47 5.83
N HIS A 142 14.19 -10.76 4.99
CA HIS A 142 15.21 -9.80 4.55
C HIS A 142 15.68 -10.09 3.13
N VAL A 143 16.43 -9.15 2.58
CA VAL A 143 17.12 -9.25 1.29
C VAL A 143 18.58 -8.86 1.44
N ASP A 144 19.44 -9.55 0.72
CA ASP A 144 20.85 -9.18 0.58
C ASP A 144 21.00 -8.37 -0.71
N VAL A 145 21.67 -7.23 -0.58
CA VAL A 145 21.90 -6.28 -1.69
C VAL A 145 23.40 -6.08 -1.84
N ALA A 146 23.93 -6.43 -3.01
CA ALA A 146 25.29 -6.09 -3.40
C ALA A 146 25.31 -4.63 -3.83
N LEU A 147 25.98 -3.78 -3.03
CA LEU A 147 25.97 -2.32 -3.23
C LEU A 147 26.74 -1.92 -4.49
N SER A 148 26.10 -1.09 -5.31
CA SER A 148 26.70 -0.44 -6.49
C SER A 148 27.19 0.94 -6.10
N GLY A 149 28.49 1.10 -5.88
CA GLY A 149 29.11 2.42 -5.62
C GLY A 149 29.75 2.56 -4.25
N VAL A 150 30.54 3.62 -4.12
CA VAL A 150 31.30 3.94 -2.90
C VAL A 150 30.29 4.38 -1.82
N ALA A 151 30.05 3.51 -0.84
CA ALA A 151 29.48 3.99 0.42
C ALA A 151 30.55 4.91 1.04
N ILE A 152 30.23 6.19 1.22
CA ILE A 152 31.05 7.09 2.03
C ILE A 152 30.90 6.60 3.46
N GLY A 153 31.79 5.67 3.84
CA GLY A 153 31.87 5.19 5.22
C GLY A 153 32.27 6.33 6.14
N TYR A 154 31.69 6.39 7.30
CA TYR A 154 32.01 7.35 8.38
C TYR A 154 33.52 7.36 8.78
N ASP A 155 34.30 6.41 8.28
CA ASP A 155 35.71 6.18 8.59
C ASP A 155 36.68 6.47 7.42
N GLY A 156 36.24 7.06 6.32
CA GLY A 156 37.13 7.47 5.22
C GLY A 156 37.92 6.35 4.53
N ARG A 157 37.44 5.09 4.62
CA ARG A 157 37.99 3.95 3.86
C ARG A 157 37.13 3.68 2.65
N ASP A 158 37.74 3.78 1.48
CA ASP A 158 37.15 3.57 0.14
C ASP A 158 36.95 2.07 -0.20
N ASP A 159 36.44 1.23 0.70
CA ASP A 159 36.33 -0.22 0.51
C ASP A 159 34.91 -0.72 0.22
N ALA A 160 34.01 0.11 -0.31
CA ALA A 160 32.60 -0.25 -0.47
C ALA A 160 32.23 -0.93 -1.81
N CYS A 161 33.18 -1.11 -2.72
CA CYS A 161 32.93 -1.89 -3.92
C CYS A 161 32.88 -3.37 -3.58
N GLY A 162 31.67 -3.98 -3.62
CA GLY A 162 31.45 -5.40 -3.30
C GLY A 162 30.89 -5.66 -1.89
N GLN A 163 30.54 -4.64 -1.13
CA GLN A 163 29.88 -4.85 0.16
C GLN A 163 28.41 -5.28 -0.03
N THR A 164 28.02 -6.33 0.65
CA THR A 164 26.61 -6.78 0.75
C THR A 164 25.99 -6.23 2.03
N VAL A 165 24.79 -5.68 1.92
CA VAL A 165 23.97 -5.26 3.05
C VAL A 165 22.72 -6.13 3.13
N SER A 166 22.38 -6.61 4.34
CA SER A 166 21.12 -7.32 4.59
C SER A 166 20.08 -6.33 5.09
N LEU A 167 18.99 -6.15 4.35
CA LEU A 167 17.90 -5.23 4.64
C LEU A 167 16.65 -6.00 5.04
N ALA A 168 16.13 -5.76 6.25
CA ALA A 168 14.88 -6.37 6.69
C ALA A 168 13.70 -5.88 5.83
N LEU A 169 12.84 -6.79 5.37
CA LEU A 169 11.66 -6.43 4.57
C LEU A 169 10.71 -5.49 5.32
N ALA A 170 10.63 -5.60 6.64
CA ALA A 170 9.83 -4.72 7.48
C ALA A 170 10.35 -3.26 7.53
N GLY A 171 11.64 -3.06 7.24
CA GLY A 171 12.29 -1.75 7.18
C GLY A 171 12.29 -1.11 5.79
N LEU A 172 11.81 -1.78 4.75
CA LEU A 172 11.70 -1.21 3.40
C LEU A 172 10.54 -0.21 3.33
N ARG A 173 10.71 0.83 2.52
CA ARG A 173 9.74 1.89 2.29
C ARG A 173 9.28 1.97 0.85
#